data_1c77eddf2512695a5396b07afe1aa0b9
#
_entry.id   1c77eddf2512695a5396b07afe1aa0b9
#
_cell.length_a   1.000
_cell.length_b   1.000
_cell.length_c   1.000
_cell.angle_alpha   90.00
_cell.angle_beta   90.00
_cell.angle_gamma   90.00
#
_symmetry.space_group_name_H-M   'P 1'
#
loop_
_entity.id
_entity.type
_entity.pdbx_description
1 polymer ?
#
loop_
_entity_poly.entity_id
_entity_poly.type
_entity_poly.pdbx_seq_one_letter_code
_entity_poly.pdbx_strand_id
1 'polypeptide(L)'
;MPVILVSPLILIIALSVGIIVATRLFNKRSAFSKDENVNETDGTLISVNIRRINFLAYINEYDYTYTVNGNLYSGNDTEGFFFKQKRNPLPKENVKVEYIKAHPEQSRLKFINHKNERLRFILAVTLSVLLIVFLIRF
;
A
#
# COMPACT_ATOMS: atom_id res chain seq x y z
N MET A 1 -21.72 16.29 -30.30
CA MET A 1 -21.21 16.11 -28.93
C MET A 1 -19.92 16.89 -28.80
N PRO A 2 -19.79 17.79 -27.83
CA PRO A 2 -18.51 18.47 -27.64
C PRO A 2 -17.49 17.45 -27.17
N VAL A 3 -16.49 17.21 -27.99
CA VAL A 3 -15.28 16.50 -27.57
C VAL A 3 -14.62 17.40 -26.53
N ILE A 4 -14.73 17.05 -25.28
CA ILE A 4 -13.96 17.71 -24.20
C ILE A 4 -12.51 17.35 -24.49
N LEU A 5 -11.83 18.24 -25.21
CA LEU A 5 -10.37 18.22 -25.32
C LEU A 5 -9.84 18.45 -23.91
N VAL A 6 -9.66 17.38 -23.17
CA VAL A 6 -8.91 17.44 -21.92
C VAL A 6 -7.55 17.98 -22.28
N SER A 7 -7.27 19.21 -21.84
CA SER A 7 -6.01 19.90 -22.14
C SER A 7 -4.86 18.93 -21.82
N PRO A 8 -3.91 18.71 -22.73
CA PRO A 8 -2.76 17.84 -22.50
C PRO A 8 -2.01 18.21 -21.22
N LEU A 9 -2.14 19.46 -20.78
CA LEU A 9 -1.60 19.96 -19.53
C LEU A 9 -2.22 19.27 -18.30
N ILE A 10 -3.53 19.05 -18.26
CA ILE A 10 -4.24 18.37 -17.16
C ILE A 10 -3.78 16.90 -17.07
N LEU A 11 -3.56 16.29 -18.21
CA LEU A 11 -3.11 14.90 -18.31
C LEU A 11 -1.67 14.74 -17.79
N ILE A 12 -0.78 15.68 -18.13
CA ILE A 12 0.60 15.73 -17.63
C ILE A 12 0.63 15.97 -16.12
N ILE A 13 -0.22 16.85 -15.60
CA ILE A 13 -0.32 17.10 -14.14
C ILE A 13 -0.82 15.86 -13.41
N ALA A 14 -1.86 15.20 -13.91
CA ALA A 14 -2.40 13.97 -13.29
C ALA A 14 -1.38 12.84 -13.29
N LEU A 15 -0.62 12.66 -14.37
CA LEU A 15 0.46 11.67 -14.46
C LEU A 15 1.61 12.00 -13.50
N SER A 16 2.04 13.25 -13.40
CA SER A 16 3.14 13.65 -12.52
C SER A 16 2.75 13.50 -11.04
N VAL A 17 1.53 13.84 -10.63
CA VAL A 17 1.02 13.60 -9.28
C VAL A 17 0.96 12.11 -8.99
N GLY A 18 0.48 11.28 -9.92
CA GLY A 18 0.45 9.83 -9.79
C GLY A 18 1.85 9.24 -9.58
N ILE A 19 2.84 9.69 -10.33
CA ILE A 19 4.24 9.25 -10.21
C ILE A 19 4.84 9.67 -8.86
N ILE A 20 4.57 10.90 -8.40
CA ILE A 20 5.08 11.39 -7.11
C ILE A 20 4.50 10.59 -5.93
N VAL A 21 3.19 10.34 -5.95
CA VAL A 21 2.52 9.53 -4.92
C VAL A 21 3.05 8.10 -4.94
N ALA A 22 3.21 7.51 -6.12
CA ALA A 22 3.75 6.17 -6.29
C ALA A 22 5.19 6.07 -5.80
N THR A 23 6.07 7.03 -6.12
CA THR A 23 7.47 7.04 -5.68
C THR A 23 7.59 7.22 -4.17
N ARG A 24 6.73 8.02 -3.53
CA ARG A 24 6.71 8.16 -2.08
C ARG A 24 6.30 6.88 -1.37
N LEU A 25 5.25 6.21 -1.86
CA LEU A 25 4.83 4.90 -1.34
C LEU A 25 5.90 3.83 -1.57
N PHE A 26 6.60 3.90 -2.68
CA PHE A 26 7.68 2.98 -3.05
C PHE A 26 8.91 3.14 -2.17
N ASN A 27 9.34 4.37 -1.87
CA ASN A 27 10.52 4.64 -1.04
C ASN A 27 10.34 4.17 0.40
N LYS A 28 9.14 4.32 0.97
CA LYS A 28 8.84 3.81 2.32
C LYS A 28 8.94 2.27 2.40
N ARG A 29 8.67 1.57 1.30
CA ARG A 29 8.66 0.10 1.22
C ARG A 29 10.00 -0.50 0.78
N SER A 30 10.82 0.25 0.05
CA SER A 30 12.12 -0.24 -0.43
C SER A 30 13.14 -0.43 0.69
N ALA A 31 12.98 0.24 1.84
CA ALA A 31 13.84 0.07 3.00
C ALA A 31 13.85 -1.40 3.49
N PHE A 32 12.68 -2.06 3.48
CA PHE A 32 12.57 -3.47 3.88
C PHE A 32 13.11 -4.48 2.83
N SER A 33 13.15 -4.10 1.56
CA SER A 33 13.59 -5.02 0.50
C SER A 33 15.11 -5.09 0.32
N LYS A 34 15.83 -4.11 0.88
CA LYS A 34 17.29 -3.98 0.77
C LYS A 34 18.04 -4.36 2.04
N ASP A 35 17.33 -4.53 3.15
CA ASP A 35 17.95 -4.77 4.45
C ASP A 35 17.94 -6.28 4.75
N GLU A 36 19.12 -6.89 4.77
CA GLU A 36 19.31 -8.29 5.18
C GLU A 36 19.07 -8.52 6.68
N ASN A 37 18.89 -7.45 7.46
CA ASN A 37 18.70 -7.46 8.91
C ASN A 37 17.24 -7.29 9.32
N VAL A 38 16.32 -7.97 8.66
CA VAL A 38 14.90 -8.01 9.05
C VAL A 38 14.70 -9.13 10.06
N ASN A 39 14.16 -8.79 11.22
CA ASN A 39 13.77 -9.73 12.27
C ASN A 39 12.25 -9.80 12.39
N GLU A 40 11.76 -10.88 13.01
CA GLU A 40 10.34 -11.07 13.32
C GLU A 40 10.11 -11.02 14.83
N THR A 41 8.95 -10.50 15.20
CA THR A 41 8.42 -10.56 16.56
C THR A 41 6.92 -10.76 16.55
N ASP A 42 6.36 -11.13 17.68
CA ASP A 42 4.91 -11.17 17.87
C ASP A 42 4.39 -9.78 18.19
N GLY A 43 3.29 -9.42 17.57
CA GLY A 43 2.58 -8.18 17.81
C GLY A 43 1.09 -8.40 18.00
N THR A 44 0.39 -7.36 18.39
CA THR A 44 -1.07 -7.39 18.59
C THR A 44 -1.72 -6.29 17.76
N LEU A 45 -2.75 -6.63 17.01
CA LEU A 45 -3.58 -5.65 16.30
C LEU A 45 -4.39 -4.83 17.30
N ILE A 46 -4.27 -3.52 17.23
CA ILE A 46 -5.05 -2.58 18.06
C ILE A 46 -6.35 -2.21 17.35
N SER A 47 -6.25 -1.83 16.10
CA SER A 47 -7.41 -1.47 15.29
C SER A 47 -7.29 -1.99 13.86
N VAL A 48 -8.45 -2.25 13.26
CA VAL A 48 -8.59 -2.57 11.85
C VAL A 48 -9.68 -1.67 11.29
N ASN A 49 -9.31 -0.75 10.43
CA ASN A 49 -10.25 0.16 9.80
C ASN A 49 -10.37 -0.17 8.31
N ILE A 50 -11.60 -0.43 7.86
CA ILE A 50 -11.89 -0.77 6.47
C ILE A 50 -12.54 0.43 5.82
N ARG A 51 -11.84 1.01 4.85
CA ARG A 51 -12.32 2.17 4.10
C ARG A 51 -12.59 1.80 2.65
N ARG A 52 -13.79 2.11 2.18
CA ARG A 52 -14.14 2.00 0.78
C ARG A 52 -13.66 3.24 0.04
N ILE A 53 -12.87 3.06 -1.03
CA ILE A 53 -12.40 4.16 -1.88
C ILE A 53 -13.40 4.43 -3.00
N ASN A 54 -13.84 3.38 -3.67
CA ASN A 54 -14.84 3.44 -4.74
C ASN A 54 -15.69 2.16 -4.74
N PHE A 55 -16.52 1.96 -5.75
CA PHE A 55 -17.42 0.80 -5.82
C PHE A 55 -16.69 -0.56 -5.89
N LEU A 56 -15.40 -0.59 -6.25
CA LEU A 56 -14.61 -1.83 -6.39
C LEU A 56 -13.41 -1.91 -5.43
N ALA A 57 -12.92 -0.78 -4.91
CA ALA A 57 -11.67 -0.73 -4.17
C ALA A 57 -11.88 -0.44 -2.67
N TYR A 58 -11.17 -1.19 -1.85
CA TYR A 58 -11.15 -1.08 -0.38
C TYR A 58 -9.70 -0.94 0.09
N ILE A 59 -9.50 -0.19 1.17
CA ILE A 59 -8.25 -0.14 1.92
C ILE A 59 -8.53 -0.62 3.34
N ASN A 60 -7.71 -1.55 3.81
CA ASN A 60 -7.63 -1.91 5.21
C ASN A 60 -6.43 -1.18 5.83
N GLU A 61 -6.68 -0.46 6.91
CA GLU A 61 -5.66 0.20 7.73
C GLU A 61 -5.53 -0.58 9.02
N TYR A 62 -4.32 -0.98 9.37
CA TYR A 62 -4.00 -1.80 10.54
C TYR A 62 -3.11 -1.00 11.47
N ASP A 63 -3.55 -0.77 12.70
CA ASP A 63 -2.70 -0.29 13.78
C ASP A 63 -2.32 -1.46 14.68
N TYR A 64 -1.06 -1.57 15.00
CA TYR A 64 -0.53 -2.67 15.80
C TYR A 64 0.56 -2.22 16.73
N THR A 65 0.77 -2.99 17.79
CA THR A 65 1.90 -2.85 18.72
C THR A 65 2.71 -4.11 18.76
N TYR A 66 3.99 -3.98 19.06
CA TYR A 66 4.94 -5.07 19.19
C TYR A 66 6.06 -4.69 20.14
N THR A 67 6.76 -5.68 20.69
CA THR A 67 7.85 -5.46 21.66
C THR A 67 9.15 -5.97 21.07
N VAL A 68 10.21 -5.15 21.18
CA VAL A 68 11.58 -5.51 20.80
C VAL A 68 12.51 -5.16 21.96
N ASN A 69 13.22 -6.16 22.46
CA ASN A 69 14.17 -5.99 23.59
C ASN A 69 13.55 -5.29 24.82
N GLY A 70 12.27 -5.60 25.12
CA GLY A 70 11.54 -5.01 26.23
C GLY A 70 10.93 -3.63 25.98
N ASN A 71 11.20 -3.00 24.84
CA ASN A 71 10.60 -1.73 24.44
C ASN A 71 9.35 -1.94 23.59
N LEU A 72 8.29 -1.21 23.90
CA LEU A 72 7.02 -1.23 23.14
C LEU A 72 7.09 -0.26 21.97
N TYR A 73 6.76 -0.74 20.79
CA TYR A 73 6.64 0.03 19.55
C TYR A 73 5.22 -0.05 19.00
N SER A 74 4.84 0.95 18.23
CA SER A 74 3.60 0.95 17.45
C SER A 74 3.90 1.09 15.97
N GLY A 75 3.12 0.40 15.14
CA GLY A 75 3.19 0.49 13.68
C GLY A 75 1.82 0.68 13.07
N ASN A 76 1.83 1.17 11.85
CA ASN A 76 0.66 1.26 10.99
C ASN A 76 1.01 0.66 9.64
N ASP A 77 0.12 -0.17 9.09
CA ASP A 77 0.27 -0.75 7.76
C ASP A 77 -1.05 -0.71 7.01
N THR A 78 -0.98 -0.73 5.70
CA THR A 78 -2.16 -0.64 4.84
C THR A 78 -2.13 -1.68 3.75
N GLU A 79 -3.28 -2.22 3.42
CA GLU A 79 -3.46 -3.17 2.33
C GLU A 79 -4.65 -2.79 1.46
N GLY A 80 -4.43 -2.75 0.15
CA GLY A 80 -5.48 -2.44 -0.82
C GLY A 80 -6.08 -3.69 -1.46
N PHE A 81 -7.40 -3.72 -1.62
CA PHE A 81 -8.14 -4.79 -2.28
C PHE A 81 -9.06 -4.25 -3.37
N PHE A 82 -9.21 -5.04 -4.43
CA PHE A 82 -10.25 -4.87 -5.42
C PHE A 82 -11.47 -5.57 -4.90
N PHE A 83 -12.20 -5.83 -4.38
CA PHE A 83 -13.36 -6.54 -3.82
C PHE A 83 -13.26 -6.70 -2.29
N LYS A 84 -14.40 -6.61 -1.66
CA LYS A 84 -14.48 -6.81 -0.21
C LYS A 84 -14.03 -8.22 0.16
N GLN A 85 -13.05 -8.31 1.03
CA GLN A 85 -12.62 -9.60 1.56
C GLN A 85 -13.66 -10.21 2.50
N LYS A 86 -13.78 -11.54 2.44
CA LYS A 86 -14.71 -12.28 3.32
C LYS A 86 -14.20 -12.37 4.76
N ARG A 87 -12.90 -12.31 4.97
CA ARG A 87 -12.28 -12.43 6.30
C ARG A 87 -11.14 -11.43 6.44
N ASN A 88 -11.28 -10.55 7.41
CA ASN A 88 -10.23 -9.64 7.83
C ASN A 88 -9.72 -10.06 9.21
N PRO A 89 -8.43 -9.84 9.52
CA PRO A 89 -7.92 -9.97 10.88
C PRO A 89 -8.76 -9.09 11.83
N LEU A 90 -8.98 -9.58 13.04
CA LEU A 90 -9.77 -8.88 14.05
C LEU A 90 -8.87 -8.10 15.00
N PRO A 91 -9.36 -6.98 15.59
CA PRO A 91 -8.67 -6.32 16.69
C PRO A 91 -8.36 -7.29 17.83
N LYS A 92 -7.22 -7.12 18.50
CA LYS A 92 -6.65 -8.00 19.54
C LYS A 92 -6.13 -9.36 19.04
N GLU A 93 -6.12 -9.60 17.74
CA GLU A 93 -5.50 -10.80 17.15
C GLU A 93 -3.98 -10.69 17.20
N ASN A 94 -3.30 -11.80 17.52
CA ASN A 94 -1.85 -11.89 17.47
C ASN A 94 -1.39 -11.99 16.02
N VAL A 95 -0.39 -11.18 15.66
CA VAL A 95 0.15 -11.09 14.32
C VAL A 95 1.67 -11.13 14.34
N LYS A 96 2.26 -11.58 13.24
CA LYS A 96 3.71 -11.49 13.06
C LYS A 96 4.09 -10.16 12.45
N VAL A 97 5.02 -9.47 13.12
CA VAL A 97 5.55 -8.18 12.73
C VAL A 97 7.00 -8.37 12.30
N GLU A 98 7.35 -7.88 11.12
CA GLU A 98 8.72 -7.77 10.65
C GLU A 98 9.23 -6.36 10.96
N TYR A 99 10.44 -6.25 11.48
CA TYR A 99 11.07 -4.97 11.78
C TYR A 99 12.56 -4.97 11.39
N ILE A 100 13.10 -3.78 11.15
CA ILE A 100 14.52 -3.61 10.83
C ILE A 100 15.32 -3.58 12.14
N LYS A 101 16.30 -4.47 12.29
CA LYS A 101 17.07 -4.62 13.54
C LYS A 101 17.75 -3.33 13.99
N ALA A 102 18.27 -2.54 13.04
CA ALA A 102 18.91 -1.25 13.33
C ALA A 102 17.91 -0.13 13.67
N HIS A 103 16.67 -0.27 13.19
CA HIS A 103 15.60 0.71 13.31
C HIS A 103 14.29 0.00 13.69
N PRO A 104 14.14 -0.42 14.98
CA PRO A 104 12.97 -1.19 15.40
C PRO A 104 11.64 -0.47 15.21
N GLU A 105 11.64 0.86 15.12
CA GLU A 105 10.45 1.68 14.82
C GLU A 105 9.93 1.49 13.38
N GLN A 106 10.78 0.98 12.48
CA GLN A 106 10.38 0.64 11.11
C GLN A 106 9.91 -0.81 11.07
N SER A 107 8.62 -0.99 10.87
CA SER A 107 7.98 -2.31 10.88
C SER A 107 6.91 -2.44 9.82
N ARG A 108 6.55 -3.70 9.54
CA ARG A 108 5.43 -4.06 8.67
C ARG A 108 4.78 -5.36 9.15
N LEU A 109 3.54 -5.57 8.76
CA LEU A 109 2.83 -6.82 9.03
C LEU A 109 3.25 -7.89 8.01
N LYS A 110 3.68 -9.05 8.50
CA LYS A 110 4.17 -10.14 7.67
C LYS A 110 3.09 -10.74 6.76
N PHE A 111 1.84 -10.78 7.19
CA PHE A 111 0.75 -11.36 6.39
C PHE A 111 0.36 -10.51 5.18
N ILE A 112 0.75 -9.23 5.15
CA ILE A 112 0.49 -8.36 4.01
C ILE A 112 1.49 -8.68 2.89
N ASN A 113 0.98 -9.16 1.75
CA ASN A 113 1.82 -9.53 0.63
C ASN A 113 2.24 -8.29 -0.21
N HIS A 114 3.30 -7.63 0.23
CA HIS A 114 3.83 -6.44 -0.43
C HIS A 114 4.43 -6.70 -1.83
N LYS A 115 4.77 -7.95 -2.16
CA LYS A 115 5.32 -8.29 -3.49
C LYS A 115 4.29 -8.12 -4.62
N ASN A 116 3.04 -8.45 -4.35
CA ASN A 116 1.98 -8.36 -5.37
C ASN A 116 1.51 -6.93 -5.63
N GLU A 117 1.75 -6.00 -4.70
CA GLU A 117 1.38 -4.60 -4.89
C GLU A 117 2.19 -3.94 -6.00
N ARG A 118 3.46 -4.31 -6.15
CA ARG A 118 4.32 -3.84 -7.24
C ARG A 118 3.77 -4.22 -8.61
N LEU A 119 3.38 -5.48 -8.75
CA LEU A 119 2.81 -6.00 -9.98
C LEU A 119 1.45 -5.36 -10.30
N ARG A 120 0.60 -5.19 -9.28
CA ARG A 120 -0.70 -4.53 -9.42
C ARG A 120 -0.58 -3.08 -9.82
N PHE A 121 0.41 -2.36 -9.25
CA PHE A 121 0.68 -0.97 -9.62
C PHE A 121 1.15 -0.86 -11.07
N ILE A 122 2.10 -1.70 -11.51
CA ILE A 122 2.59 -1.72 -12.89
C ILE A 122 1.43 -2.03 -13.85
N LEU A 123 0.59 -3.01 -13.54
CA LEU A 123 -0.59 -3.36 -14.33
C LEU A 123 -1.58 -2.19 -14.41
N ALA A 124 -1.87 -1.50 -13.30
CA ALA A 124 -2.78 -0.36 -13.29
C ALA A 124 -2.26 0.80 -14.14
N VAL A 125 -0.98 1.12 -14.04
CA VAL A 125 -0.35 2.17 -14.87
C VAL A 125 -0.37 1.78 -16.34
N THR A 126 -0.02 0.55 -16.68
CA THR A 126 -0.02 0.06 -18.06
C THR A 126 -1.43 0.10 -18.66
N LEU A 127 -2.43 -0.33 -17.91
CA LEU A 127 -3.84 -0.30 -18.35
C LEU A 127 -4.33 1.14 -18.56
N SER A 128 -3.96 2.06 -17.68
CA SER A 128 -4.30 3.48 -17.80
C SER A 128 -3.67 4.12 -19.03
N VAL A 129 -2.42 3.82 -19.31
CA VAL A 129 -1.73 4.31 -20.52
C VAL A 129 -2.36 3.75 -21.79
N LEU A 130 -2.69 2.46 -21.81
CA LEU A 130 -3.38 1.85 -22.96
C LEU A 130 -4.76 2.46 -23.21
N LEU A 131 -5.50 2.75 -22.16
CA LEU A 131 -6.82 3.37 -22.24
C LEU A 131 -6.73 4.81 -22.79
N ILE A 132 -5.72 5.58 -22.37
CA ILE A 132 -5.45 6.92 -22.87
C ILE A 132 -5.08 6.86 -24.37
N VAL A 133 -4.19 5.94 -24.77
CA VAL A 133 -3.80 5.78 -26.18
C VAL A 133 -5.00 5.39 -27.04
N PHE A 134 -5.87 4.51 -26.51
CA PHE A 134 -7.10 4.12 -27.20
C PHE A 134 -8.06 5.31 -27.40
N LEU A 135 -8.24 6.15 -26.38
CA LEU A 135 -9.12 7.33 -26.44
C LEU A 135 -8.58 8.43 -27.37
N ILE A 136 -7.27 8.51 -27.58
CA ILE A 136 -6.67 9.50 -28.51
C ILE A 136 -6.79 9.04 -29.96
N ARG A 137 -6.90 7.72 -30.19
CA ARG A 137 -6.95 7.14 -31.55
C ARG A 137 -8.35 7.06 -32.14
N PHE A 138 -9.39 7.24 -31.34
CA PHE A 138 -10.80 7.30 -31.74
C PHE A 138 -11.43 8.65 -31.39
#